data_0a288ae22c20fbd919f00a4378e30ef7
#
_entry.id   0a288ae22c20fbd919f00a4378e30ef7
#
_cell.length_a   1.000
_cell.length_b   1.000
_cell.length_c   1.000
_cell.angle_alpha   90.00
_cell.angle_beta   90.00
_cell.angle_gamma   90.00
#
_symmetry.space_group_name_H-M   'P 1'
#
loop_
_entity.id
_entity.type
_entity.pdbx_description
1 polymer ?
#
loop_
_entity_poly.entity_id
_entity_poly.type
_entity_poly.pdbx_seq_one_letter_code
_entity_poly.pdbx_strand_id
1 'polypeptide(L)'
;MMLNKIMVFLILHMVIPIVVGTFPGKSKPSDLHEQEIELRLKQLNKPAIKSIHSPDGDIIDCVWIYDQPAFDHPLFKNHTIQFHGSKSRISIWKPNVLRTREFSLAQTWVVNGDWDTGLNTLESGWQILHALYGDKNPRLFAYWTGDTYRETGCYNLDCPGFVQVSRHISLGAALNTFSTYNGEQYDFLLTIEKDQETGLWWLKFETYLIGYWPSFIVPKLAASARKIAWGGEIVYYTSGRGTHTLTQMGSGHFAEKGFRKAAYFNSLEYIDTSNYPITPSPQNLEATVTRPECYNLQVGSSQRWGTYFFYGGPGRNPHCP
;
A
#
# COMPACT_ATOMS: atom_id res chain seq x y z
N MET A 1 -4.66 -27.61 10.44
CA MET A 1 -3.90 -26.47 11.06
C MET A 1 -4.32 -25.24 10.30
N MET A 2 -4.94 -24.25 10.96
CA MET A 2 -5.39 -23.01 10.26
C MET A 2 -4.21 -22.09 9.97
N LEU A 3 -4.12 -21.60 8.75
CA LEU A 3 -3.19 -20.57 8.32
C LEU A 3 -3.79 -19.20 8.65
N ASN A 4 -3.08 -18.39 9.45
CA ASN A 4 -3.51 -17.02 9.75
C ASN A 4 -2.54 -16.03 9.12
N LYS A 5 -3.10 -15.11 8.37
CA LYS A 5 -2.39 -14.01 7.71
C LYS A 5 -2.65 -12.70 8.47
N ILE A 6 -1.60 -12.02 8.89
CA ILE A 6 -1.67 -10.71 9.55
C ILE A 6 -0.92 -9.71 8.69
N MET A 7 -1.63 -8.68 8.30
CA MET A 7 -1.12 -7.65 7.40
C MET A 7 -1.16 -6.29 8.10
N VAL A 8 -0.11 -5.52 7.92
CA VAL A 8 -0.04 -4.09 8.24
C VAL A 8 0.48 -3.41 6.99
N PHE A 9 -0.40 -2.69 6.31
CA PHE A 9 -0.02 -2.01 5.08
C PHE A 9 -0.72 -0.66 4.95
N LEU A 10 -0.15 0.17 4.12
CA LEU A 10 -0.66 1.47 3.74
C LEU A 10 -1.11 1.40 2.28
N ILE A 11 -2.39 1.68 2.05
CA ILE A 11 -3.00 1.65 0.73
C ILE A 11 -3.10 3.07 0.21
N LEU A 12 -2.71 3.29 -1.02
CA LEU A 12 -2.92 4.56 -1.70
C LEU A 12 -4.35 4.65 -2.26
N HIS A 13 -5.15 5.53 -1.65
CA HIS A 13 -6.38 6.05 -2.23
C HIS A 13 -6.19 7.52 -2.53
N MET A 14 -6.33 7.90 -3.79
CA MET A 14 -6.12 9.28 -4.18
C MET A 14 -7.39 10.10 -4.00
N VAL A 15 -7.31 11.17 -3.25
CA VAL A 15 -8.39 12.14 -3.04
C VAL A 15 -7.88 13.52 -3.46
N ILE A 16 -8.49 14.11 -4.48
CA ILE A 16 -8.16 15.45 -4.97
C ILE A 16 -9.29 16.40 -4.56
N PRO A 17 -9.03 17.46 -3.77
CA PRO A 17 -10.07 18.44 -3.45
C PRO A 17 -10.40 19.31 -4.69
N ILE A 18 -11.68 19.45 -4.99
CA ILE A 18 -12.19 20.40 -5.99
C ILE A 18 -13.08 21.40 -5.27
N VAL A 19 -12.90 22.68 -5.62
CA VAL A 19 -13.68 23.79 -5.09
C VAL A 19 -14.88 24.04 -6.01
N VAL A 20 -16.08 24.01 -5.47
CA VAL A 20 -17.33 24.33 -6.19
C VAL A 20 -17.84 25.69 -5.69
N GLY A 21 -17.86 26.66 -6.58
CA GLY A 21 -18.46 27.98 -6.32
C GLY A 21 -19.95 28.01 -6.71
N THR A 22 -20.81 28.61 -5.85
CA THR A 22 -22.22 28.84 -6.15
C THR A 22 -22.45 30.30 -6.58
N PHE A 23 -23.18 30.52 -7.68
CA PHE A 23 -23.58 31.84 -8.15
C PHE A 23 -24.96 32.22 -7.60
N PRO A 24 -25.21 33.47 -7.14
CA PRO A 24 -26.49 33.89 -6.65
C PRO A 24 -27.39 34.42 -7.77
N GLY A 25 -28.56 33.82 -7.95
CA GLY A 25 -29.66 34.34 -8.75
C GLY A 25 -30.84 34.71 -7.83
N LYS A 26 -31.27 35.98 -7.80
CA LYS A 26 -32.37 36.47 -6.97
C LYS A 26 -33.74 36.24 -7.64
N SER A 27 -34.59 35.41 -7.06
CA SER A 27 -36.07 35.50 -7.10
C SER A 27 -36.62 34.76 -5.91
N LYS A 28 -37.63 35.34 -5.22
CA LYS A 28 -38.30 34.72 -4.07
C LYS A 28 -39.24 33.59 -4.53
N PRO A 29 -39.01 32.34 -4.15
CA PRO A 29 -39.90 31.22 -4.42
C PRO A 29 -41.00 31.09 -3.34
N SER A 30 -42.12 30.39 -3.67
CA SER A 30 -43.16 30.02 -2.73
C SER A 30 -42.65 28.95 -1.75
N ASP A 31 -43.17 28.88 -0.52
CA ASP A 31 -42.73 28.00 0.59
C ASP A 31 -42.56 26.50 0.20
N LEU A 32 -43.39 26.01 -0.71
CA LEU A 32 -43.30 24.62 -1.24
C LEU A 32 -42.07 24.42 -2.14
N HIS A 33 -41.68 25.43 -2.88
CA HIS A 33 -40.52 25.38 -3.75
C HIS A 33 -39.19 25.51 -2.96
N GLU A 34 -39.25 26.26 -1.86
CA GLU A 34 -38.15 26.40 -0.91
C GLU A 34 -37.86 25.06 -0.20
N GLN A 35 -38.91 24.35 0.24
CA GLN A 35 -38.75 23.01 0.85
C GLN A 35 -38.22 21.96 -0.11
N GLU A 36 -38.62 22.00 -1.38
CA GLU A 36 -38.09 21.12 -2.41
C GLU A 36 -36.62 21.42 -2.72
N ILE A 37 -36.23 22.68 -2.75
CA ILE A 37 -34.87 23.13 -2.91
C ILE A 37 -34.01 22.71 -1.70
N GLU A 38 -34.49 22.89 -0.46
CA GLU A 38 -33.76 22.43 0.73
C GLU A 38 -33.56 20.92 0.78
N LEU A 39 -34.59 20.14 0.41
CA LEU A 39 -34.48 18.69 0.30
C LEU A 39 -33.44 18.28 -0.76
N ARG A 40 -33.42 18.96 -1.91
CA ARG A 40 -32.47 18.72 -2.98
C ARG A 40 -31.06 19.15 -2.61
N LEU A 41 -30.92 20.29 -1.91
CA LEU A 41 -29.62 20.73 -1.37
C LEU A 41 -29.08 19.77 -0.31
N LYS A 42 -29.93 19.22 0.58
CA LYS A 42 -29.50 18.17 1.52
C LYS A 42 -29.04 16.88 0.86
N GLN A 43 -29.60 16.53 -0.30
CA GLN A 43 -29.16 15.39 -1.08
C GLN A 43 -27.84 15.65 -1.83
N LEU A 44 -27.61 16.88 -2.27
CA LEU A 44 -26.42 17.29 -3.02
C LEU A 44 -25.25 17.69 -2.11
N ASN A 45 -25.53 18.30 -0.96
CA ASN A 45 -24.51 18.76 -0.03
C ASN A 45 -24.01 17.60 0.83
N LYS A 46 -22.76 17.21 0.62
CA LYS A 46 -22.05 16.26 1.46
C LYS A 46 -21.35 16.98 2.60
N PRO A 47 -21.03 16.29 3.71
CA PRO A 47 -20.31 16.91 4.83
C PRO A 47 -19.02 17.58 4.37
N ALA A 48 -18.86 18.86 4.68
CA ALA A 48 -17.64 19.59 4.36
C ALA A 48 -16.49 19.11 5.27
N ILE A 49 -15.36 18.81 4.65
CA ILE A 49 -14.11 18.53 5.37
C ILE A 49 -13.36 19.81 5.72
N LYS A 50 -13.67 20.90 5.01
CA LYS A 50 -13.13 22.24 5.23
C LYS A 50 -14.03 23.26 4.56
N SER A 51 -14.28 24.39 5.22
CA SER A 51 -14.93 25.55 4.62
C SER A 51 -13.92 26.69 4.47
N ILE A 52 -13.93 27.35 3.33
CA ILE A 52 -13.07 28.49 2.99
C ILE A 52 -13.98 29.70 2.79
N HIS A 53 -13.69 30.81 3.48
CA HIS A 53 -14.33 32.09 3.23
C HIS A 53 -13.61 32.82 2.11
N SER A 54 -14.32 33.05 1.01
CA SER A 54 -13.81 33.86 -0.11
C SER A 54 -13.76 35.35 0.27
N PRO A 55 -12.82 36.12 -0.29
CA PRO A 55 -12.81 37.59 -0.12
C PRO A 55 -14.10 38.28 -0.57
N ASP A 56 -14.88 37.65 -1.46
CA ASP A 56 -16.14 38.15 -2.00
C ASP A 56 -17.35 37.82 -1.11
N GLY A 57 -17.12 37.17 0.05
CA GLY A 57 -18.13 36.85 1.05
C GLY A 57 -18.81 35.49 0.89
N ASP A 58 -18.38 34.69 -0.10
CA ASP A 58 -18.89 33.34 -0.30
C ASP A 58 -18.25 32.33 0.66
N ILE A 59 -19.03 31.32 1.07
CA ILE A 59 -18.54 30.14 1.81
C ILE A 59 -18.38 29.00 0.83
N ILE A 60 -17.14 28.56 0.65
CA ILE A 60 -16.78 27.44 -0.24
C ILE A 60 -16.55 26.21 0.62
N ASP A 61 -17.44 25.25 0.52
CA ASP A 61 -17.31 23.96 1.21
C ASP A 61 -16.51 22.99 0.37
N CYS A 62 -15.38 22.57 0.92
CA CYS A 62 -14.56 21.50 0.35
C CYS A 62 -15.10 20.16 0.83
N VAL A 63 -15.48 19.30 -0.09
CA VAL A 63 -15.89 17.91 0.17
C VAL A 63 -14.86 16.95 -0.42
N TRP A 64 -14.84 15.71 0.05
CA TRP A 64 -14.04 14.67 -0.59
C TRP A 64 -14.40 14.56 -2.07
N ILE A 65 -13.41 14.35 -2.94
CA ILE A 65 -13.62 14.34 -4.39
C ILE A 65 -14.72 13.33 -4.79
N TYR A 66 -14.70 12.14 -4.19
CA TYR A 66 -15.69 11.09 -4.50
C TYR A 66 -17.08 11.34 -3.88
N ASP A 67 -17.20 12.28 -2.96
CA ASP A 67 -18.45 12.71 -2.39
C ASP A 67 -19.11 13.83 -3.21
N GLN A 68 -18.44 14.33 -4.25
CA GLN A 68 -19.02 15.33 -5.13
C GLN A 68 -20.12 14.72 -6.02
N PRO A 69 -21.22 15.45 -6.24
CA PRO A 69 -22.35 14.96 -7.06
C PRO A 69 -21.97 14.51 -8.46
N ALA A 70 -20.88 15.05 -9.02
CA ALA A 70 -20.36 14.63 -10.33
C ALA A 70 -19.97 13.15 -10.35
N PHE A 71 -19.46 12.61 -9.24
CA PHE A 71 -19.06 11.19 -9.12
C PHE A 71 -20.24 10.24 -8.93
N ASP A 72 -21.44 10.75 -8.62
CA ASP A 72 -22.68 9.95 -8.66
C ASP A 72 -23.14 9.68 -10.10
N HIS A 73 -22.61 10.39 -11.09
CA HIS A 73 -22.93 10.16 -12.50
C HIS A 73 -22.29 8.83 -12.99
N PRO A 74 -23.03 7.97 -13.71
CA PRO A 74 -22.55 6.66 -14.14
C PRO A 74 -21.24 6.67 -14.93
N LEU A 75 -20.96 7.74 -15.68
CA LEU A 75 -19.70 7.90 -16.41
C LEU A 75 -18.51 8.15 -15.48
N PHE A 76 -18.70 8.75 -14.30
CA PHE A 76 -17.64 9.00 -13.33
C PHE A 76 -17.45 7.85 -12.34
N LYS A 77 -18.47 7.04 -12.07
CA LYS A 77 -18.35 5.81 -11.25
C LYS A 77 -17.33 4.81 -11.81
N ASN A 78 -16.97 4.94 -13.09
CA ASN A 78 -15.97 4.10 -13.77
C ASN A 78 -14.56 4.71 -13.84
N HIS A 79 -14.34 5.96 -13.37
CA HIS A 79 -13.01 6.56 -13.30
C HIS A 79 -12.28 6.09 -12.03
N THR A 80 -11.83 4.86 -12.04
CA THR A 80 -10.89 4.36 -11.04
C THR A 80 -9.51 4.94 -11.32
N ILE A 81 -8.86 5.44 -10.28
CA ILE A 81 -7.46 5.87 -10.35
C ILE A 81 -6.62 4.70 -10.86
N GLN A 82 -5.73 4.99 -11.78
CA GLN A 82 -4.85 4.02 -12.41
C GLN A 82 -3.41 4.36 -12.10
N PHE A 83 -2.61 3.33 -11.82
CA PHE A 83 -1.21 3.45 -11.50
C PHE A 83 -0.37 2.64 -12.47
N HIS A 84 0.76 3.19 -12.88
CA HIS A 84 1.80 2.50 -13.62
C HIS A 84 2.94 2.05 -12.70
N GLY A 85 2.79 2.15 -11.40
CA GLY A 85 3.76 1.60 -10.49
C GLY A 85 3.87 2.30 -9.16
N SER A 86 4.93 1.93 -8.45
CA SER A 86 5.25 2.43 -7.13
C SER A 86 6.76 2.47 -6.92
N LYS A 87 7.17 3.42 -6.09
CA LYS A 87 8.54 3.58 -5.64
C LYS A 87 8.54 3.93 -4.15
N SER A 88 9.40 3.30 -3.39
CA SER A 88 9.53 3.54 -1.95
C SER A 88 10.87 3.04 -1.42
N ARG A 89 11.35 3.64 -0.33
CA ARG A 89 12.46 3.09 0.46
C ARG A 89 11.92 2.22 1.57
N ILE A 90 12.48 1.02 1.72
CA ILE A 90 12.06 0.00 2.68
C ILE A 90 13.20 -0.24 3.67
N SER A 91 12.97 0.01 4.95
CA SER A 91 13.97 -0.32 5.98
C SER A 91 14.17 -1.83 6.10
N ILE A 92 15.43 -2.24 6.21
CA ILE A 92 15.81 -3.65 6.34
C ILE A 92 15.95 -3.98 7.81
N TRP A 93 15.24 -5.01 8.27
CA TRP A 93 15.33 -5.53 9.62
C TRP A 93 15.47 -7.05 9.59
N LYS A 94 15.91 -7.61 10.72
CA LYS A 94 15.96 -9.07 10.92
C LYS A 94 15.08 -9.47 12.09
N PRO A 95 13.75 -9.44 11.92
CA PRO A 95 12.80 -9.87 12.94
C PRO A 95 12.99 -11.35 13.31
N ASN A 96 12.65 -11.68 14.55
CA ASN A 96 12.58 -13.08 14.95
C ASN A 96 11.33 -13.73 14.33
N VAL A 97 11.53 -14.79 13.56
CA VAL A 97 10.47 -15.65 13.01
C VAL A 97 10.49 -16.96 13.78
N LEU A 98 9.38 -17.27 14.47
CA LEU A 98 9.33 -18.35 15.46
C LEU A 98 9.49 -19.72 14.82
N ARG A 99 8.67 -20.06 13.81
CA ARG A 99 8.60 -21.39 13.21
C ARG A 99 9.10 -21.38 11.76
N THR A 100 9.58 -22.54 11.29
CA THR A 100 10.14 -22.71 9.94
C THR A 100 9.19 -22.30 8.82
N ARG A 101 7.88 -22.51 8.96
CA ARG A 101 6.87 -22.20 7.96
C ARG A 101 6.18 -20.85 8.20
N GLU A 102 6.53 -20.13 9.26
CA GLU A 102 6.10 -18.76 9.46
C GLU A 102 7.00 -17.82 8.66
N PHE A 103 6.47 -16.67 8.28
CA PHE A 103 7.28 -15.63 7.69
C PHE A 103 6.96 -14.24 8.24
N SER A 104 7.91 -13.36 8.06
CA SER A 104 7.77 -11.93 8.23
C SER A 104 8.39 -11.23 7.03
N LEU A 105 7.67 -10.28 6.47
CA LEU A 105 8.13 -9.53 5.31
C LEU A 105 7.79 -8.04 5.39
N ALA A 106 8.45 -7.25 4.54
CA ALA A 106 8.08 -5.90 4.16
C ALA A 106 8.10 -5.80 2.66
N GLN A 107 7.01 -5.31 2.06
CA GLN A 107 6.88 -5.29 0.60
C GLN A 107 5.98 -4.18 0.10
N THR A 108 6.07 -3.97 -1.20
CA THR A 108 5.13 -3.21 -2.02
C THR A 108 4.25 -4.18 -2.79
N TRP A 109 2.94 -3.90 -2.82
CA TRP A 109 1.96 -4.57 -3.67
C TRP A 109 1.50 -3.62 -4.77
N VAL A 110 1.52 -4.10 -6.01
CA VAL A 110 0.89 -3.49 -7.18
C VAL A 110 -0.28 -4.39 -7.57
N VAL A 111 -1.51 -3.88 -7.51
CA VAL A 111 -2.72 -4.72 -7.47
C VAL A 111 -3.77 -4.24 -8.47
N ASN A 112 -4.45 -5.21 -9.11
CA ASN A 112 -5.70 -4.98 -9.83
C ASN A 112 -6.65 -6.18 -9.67
N GLY A 113 -7.96 -5.90 -9.66
CA GLY A 113 -9.00 -6.89 -9.38
C GLY A 113 -9.31 -7.01 -7.89
N ASP A 114 -10.24 -7.89 -7.56
CA ASP A 114 -10.77 -8.11 -6.22
C ASP A 114 -10.68 -9.59 -5.84
N TRP A 115 -10.80 -9.88 -4.56
CA TRP A 115 -10.78 -11.25 -4.03
C TRP A 115 -11.84 -12.15 -4.68
N ASP A 116 -13.04 -11.61 -4.96
CA ASP A 116 -14.16 -12.37 -5.50
C ASP A 116 -14.07 -12.59 -7.01
N THR A 117 -13.55 -11.58 -7.73
CA THR A 117 -13.49 -11.57 -9.20
C THR A 117 -12.13 -11.98 -9.77
N GLY A 118 -11.21 -12.33 -8.91
CA GLY A 118 -9.82 -12.65 -9.24
C GLY A 118 -8.88 -11.46 -9.06
N LEU A 119 -7.98 -11.55 -8.08
CA LEU A 119 -6.95 -10.56 -7.79
C LEU A 119 -5.69 -10.89 -8.58
N ASN A 120 -5.07 -9.87 -9.19
CA ASN A 120 -3.73 -9.97 -9.73
C ASN A 120 -2.80 -9.07 -8.92
N THR A 121 -1.64 -9.60 -8.52
CA THR A 121 -0.63 -8.85 -7.78
C THR A 121 0.76 -9.04 -8.35
N LEU A 122 1.57 -7.98 -8.21
CA LEU A 122 3.02 -8.02 -8.30
C LEU A 122 3.55 -7.51 -6.97
N GLU A 123 4.45 -8.26 -6.36
CA GLU A 123 4.90 -8.03 -5.00
C GLU A 123 6.43 -8.13 -4.94
N SER A 124 7.06 -7.22 -4.20
CA SER A 124 8.50 -7.29 -3.95
C SER A 124 8.88 -6.51 -2.69
N GLY A 125 9.95 -6.95 -2.07
CA GLY A 125 10.49 -6.40 -0.85
C GLY A 125 11.52 -7.34 -0.24
N TRP A 126 11.58 -7.40 1.09
CA TRP A 126 12.38 -8.41 1.78
C TRP A 126 11.49 -9.34 2.61
N GLN A 127 11.94 -10.59 2.75
CA GLN A 127 11.22 -11.63 3.46
C GLN A 127 12.19 -12.50 4.26
N ILE A 128 11.75 -12.93 5.45
CA ILE A 128 12.34 -14.04 6.21
C ILE A 128 11.37 -15.21 6.13
N LEU A 129 11.73 -16.25 5.41
CA LEU A 129 10.99 -17.52 5.29
C LEU A 129 11.95 -18.69 5.30
N HIS A 130 12.18 -19.27 6.48
CA HIS A 130 13.13 -20.36 6.65
C HIS A 130 12.77 -21.58 5.79
N ALA A 131 11.48 -21.88 5.61
CA ALA A 131 11.04 -23.02 4.79
C ALA A 131 11.49 -22.91 3.32
N LEU A 132 11.62 -21.68 2.78
CA LEU A 132 12.02 -21.44 1.41
C LEU A 132 13.55 -21.34 1.27
N TYR A 133 14.20 -20.65 2.20
CA TYR A 133 15.60 -20.25 2.05
C TYR A 133 16.60 -21.07 2.90
N GLY A 134 16.11 -21.88 3.84
CA GLY A 134 16.96 -22.68 4.73
C GLY A 134 17.63 -21.91 5.86
N ASP A 135 17.45 -20.58 5.92
CA ASP A 135 17.98 -19.72 6.98
C ASP A 135 16.95 -18.65 7.44
N LYS A 136 17.38 -17.77 8.35
CA LYS A 136 16.56 -16.68 8.90
C LYS A 136 17.12 -15.30 8.54
N ASN A 137 17.71 -15.13 7.37
CA ASN A 137 18.15 -13.84 6.89
C ASN A 137 17.04 -13.14 6.09
N PRO A 138 16.95 -11.79 6.14
CA PRO A 138 16.10 -11.07 5.22
C PRO A 138 16.64 -11.24 3.80
N ARG A 139 15.76 -11.57 2.86
CA ARG A 139 16.11 -11.85 1.47
C ARG A 139 15.26 -11.05 0.53
N LEU A 140 15.89 -10.46 -0.49
CA LEU A 140 15.18 -9.82 -1.59
C LEU A 140 14.31 -10.86 -2.30
N PHE A 141 13.05 -10.55 -2.50
CA PHE A 141 12.14 -11.44 -3.21
C PHE A 141 11.24 -10.70 -4.20
N ALA A 142 10.71 -11.45 -5.13
CA ALA A 142 9.61 -11.09 -6.00
C ALA A 142 8.53 -12.17 -5.91
N TYR A 143 7.27 -11.76 -6.00
CA TYR A 143 6.13 -12.67 -6.05
C TYR A 143 5.08 -12.12 -7.01
N TRP A 144 4.22 -12.99 -7.52
CA TRP A 144 3.10 -12.60 -8.36
C TRP A 144 1.95 -13.60 -8.22
N THR A 145 0.72 -13.15 -8.50
CA THR A 145 -0.43 -14.03 -8.74
C THR A 145 -1.36 -13.43 -9.79
N GLY A 146 -1.95 -14.31 -10.61
CA GLY A 146 -2.96 -13.93 -11.61
C GLY A 146 -4.38 -14.35 -11.24
N ASP A 147 -4.59 -14.99 -10.07
CA ASP A 147 -5.85 -15.66 -9.72
C ASP A 147 -6.19 -15.67 -8.22
N THR A 148 -5.77 -14.67 -7.47
CA THR A 148 -6.04 -14.60 -6.02
C THR A 148 -5.33 -15.70 -5.21
N TYR A 149 -4.08 -16.01 -5.57
CA TYR A 149 -3.22 -17.01 -4.88
C TYR A 149 -3.80 -18.44 -4.87
N ARG A 150 -4.57 -18.80 -5.90
CA ARG A 150 -5.22 -20.13 -5.97
C ARG A 150 -4.33 -21.16 -6.63
N GLU A 151 -4.03 -20.99 -7.91
CA GLU A 151 -3.26 -21.95 -8.72
C GLU A 151 -2.01 -21.29 -9.35
N THR A 152 -2.04 -19.97 -9.53
CA THR A 152 -0.95 -19.21 -10.15
C THR A 152 -0.12 -18.48 -9.10
N GLY A 153 1.14 -18.28 -9.45
CA GLY A 153 2.06 -17.48 -8.68
C GLY A 153 3.12 -18.28 -7.96
N CYS A 154 4.26 -17.66 -7.79
CA CYS A 154 5.34 -18.21 -7.00
C CYS A 154 6.34 -17.15 -6.59
N TYR A 155 7.25 -17.55 -5.73
CA TYR A 155 8.39 -16.74 -5.33
C TYR A 155 9.50 -16.78 -6.37
N ASN A 156 10.14 -15.64 -6.58
CA ASN A 156 11.40 -15.51 -7.29
C ASN A 156 11.35 -16.16 -8.70
N LEU A 157 12.18 -17.17 -8.92
CA LEU A 157 12.29 -17.95 -10.14
C LEU A 157 11.83 -19.41 -9.96
N ASP A 158 11.08 -19.69 -8.89
CA ASP A 158 10.67 -21.07 -8.56
C ASP A 158 9.62 -21.62 -9.54
N CYS A 159 8.95 -20.76 -10.30
CA CYS A 159 8.10 -21.16 -11.43
C CYS A 159 8.22 -20.17 -12.59
N PRO A 160 7.72 -20.52 -13.79
CA PRO A 160 7.65 -19.56 -14.90
C PRO A 160 6.82 -18.32 -14.55
N GLY A 161 7.36 -17.13 -14.85
CA GLY A 161 6.65 -15.87 -14.60
C GLY A 161 7.56 -14.67 -14.59
N PHE A 162 8.40 -14.52 -13.59
CA PHE A 162 9.38 -13.45 -13.54
C PHE A 162 10.61 -13.76 -14.42
N VAL A 163 11.07 -12.77 -15.17
CA VAL A 163 12.28 -12.88 -16.01
C VAL A 163 13.37 -12.03 -15.37
N GLN A 164 14.37 -12.66 -14.76
CA GLN A 164 15.54 -11.97 -14.21
C GLN A 164 16.52 -11.60 -15.31
N VAL A 165 16.92 -10.33 -15.37
CA VAL A 165 17.95 -9.83 -16.31
C VAL A 165 19.22 -9.38 -15.59
N SER A 166 19.15 -9.09 -14.31
CA SER A 166 20.31 -8.68 -13.52
C SER A 166 21.31 -9.83 -13.38
N ARG A 167 22.58 -9.48 -13.56
CA ARG A 167 23.73 -10.38 -13.29
C ARG A 167 24.44 -10.07 -11.97
N HIS A 168 24.03 -8.97 -11.30
CA HIS A 168 24.66 -8.46 -10.07
C HIS A 168 23.83 -8.71 -8.83
N ILE A 169 22.52 -8.67 -8.95
CA ILE A 169 21.59 -8.86 -7.85
C ILE A 169 20.61 -9.95 -8.25
N SER A 170 20.54 -11.00 -7.44
CA SER A 170 19.65 -12.13 -7.67
C SER A 170 18.46 -12.07 -6.70
N LEU A 171 17.29 -12.46 -7.16
CA LEU A 171 16.17 -12.77 -6.27
C LEU A 171 16.56 -13.93 -5.34
N GLY A 172 16.07 -13.88 -4.10
CA GLY A 172 16.47 -14.81 -3.04
C GLY A 172 17.80 -14.47 -2.37
N ALA A 173 18.55 -13.47 -2.85
CA ALA A 173 19.82 -13.04 -2.24
C ALA A 173 19.59 -12.49 -0.82
N ALA A 174 20.49 -12.88 0.10
CA ALA A 174 20.46 -12.37 1.46
C ALA A 174 20.87 -10.89 1.52
N LEU A 175 20.09 -10.10 2.25
CA LEU A 175 20.41 -8.72 2.62
C LEU A 175 21.24 -8.76 3.90
N ASN A 176 22.57 -8.82 3.76
CA ASN A 176 23.48 -9.02 4.88
C ASN A 176 23.65 -7.79 5.77
N THR A 177 23.19 -6.63 5.31
CA THR A 177 23.20 -5.38 6.07
C THR A 177 21.77 -5.01 6.45
N PHE A 178 21.50 -4.91 7.75
CA PHE A 178 20.16 -4.60 8.28
C PHE A 178 20.25 -3.68 9.48
N SER A 179 19.16 -2.96 9.73
CA SER A 179 19.04 -2.00 10.83
C SER A 179 19.10 -2.68 12.19
N THR A 180 19.63 -1.95 13.17
CA THR A 180 19.67 -2.38 14.57
C THR A 180 19.00 -1.36 15.49
N TYR A 181 18.42 -1.84 16.58
CA TYR A 181 17.69 -1.00 17.53
C TYR A 181 18.62 0.04 18.16
N ASN A 182 18.30 1.33 18.04
CA ASN A 182 19.12 2.48 18.41
C ASN A 182 20.48 2.57 17.68
N GLY A 183 20.77 1.67 16.75
CA GLY A 183 22.03 1.60 16.00
C GLY A 183 21.89 2.14 14.58
N GLU A 184 22.73 1.61 13.69
CA GLU A 184 22.72 1.94 12.27
C GLU A 184 21.42 1.54 11.62
N GLN A 185 20.98 2.35 10.66
CA GLN A 185 19.74 2.13 9.91
C GLN A 185 20.06 1.95 8.44
N TYR A 186 19.48 0.91 7.85
CA TYR A 186 19.66 0.55 6.46
C TYR A 186 18.30 0.39 5.80
N ASP A 187 18.17 0.94 4.61
CA ASP A 187 17.02 0.80 3.75
C ASP A 187 17.47 0.66 2.29
N PHE A 188 16.58 0.29 1.40
CA PHE A 188 16.82 0.26 -0.03
C PHE A 188 15.63 0.84 -0.79
N LEU A 189 15.91 1.40 -1.96
CA LEU A 189 14.90 1.87 -2.89
C LEU A 189 14.39 0.70 -3.73
N LEU A 190 13.07 0.48 -3.69
CA LEU A 190 12.35 -0.47 -4.52
C LEU A 190 11.45 0.27 -5.50
N THR A 191 11.49 -0.14 -6.76
CA THR A 191 10.56 0.37 -7.78
C THR A 191 9.93 -0.80 -8.53
N ILE A 192 8.60 -0.78 -8.65
CA ILE A 192 7.85 -1.62 -9.58
C ILE A 192 7.17 -0.66 -10.54
N GLU A 193 7.52 -0.71 -11.82
CA GLU A 193 6.98 0.23 -12.81
C GLU A 193 6.62 -0.45 -14.12
N LYS A 194 5.55 0.03 -14.75
CA LYS A 194 5.09 -0.43 -16.04
C LYS A 194 5.78 0.36 -17.15
N ASP A 195 6.40 -0.36 -18.06
CA ASP A 195 6.86 0.20 -19.33
C ASP A 195 5.68 0.30 -20.30
N GLN A 196 5.43 1.50 -20.82
CA GLN A 196 4.26 1.77 -21.68
C GLN A 196 4.42 1.19 -23.09
N GLU A 197 5.65 1.09 -23.60
CA GLU A 197 5.90 0.62 -24.97
C GLU A 197 5.81 -0.91 -25.04
N THR A 198 6.43 -1.60 -24.09
CA THR A 198 6.48 -3.06 -24.06
C THR A 198 5.35 -3.70 -23.27
N GLY A 199 4.72 -2.94 -22.38
CA GLY A 199 3.72 -3.44 -21.44
C GLY A 199 4.30 -4.27 -20.29
N LEU A 200 5.62 -4.38 -20.18
CA LEU A 200 6.29 -5.15 -19.12
C LEU A 200 6.26 -4.41 -17.79
N TRP A 201 6.16 -5.16 -16.69
CA TRP A 201 6.29 -4.62 -15.35
C TRP A 201 7.71 -4.86 -14.82
N TRP A 202 8.48 -3.81 -14.68
CA TRP A 202 9.89 -3.85 -14.29
C TRP A 202 10.05 -3.75 -12.77
N LEU A 203 10.96 -4.57 -12.23
CA LEU A 203 11.43 -4.49 -10.86
C LEU A 203 12.84 -3.89 -10.84
N LYS A 204 13.02 -2.85 -10.00
CA LYS A 204 14.32 -2.22 -9.75
C LYS A 204 14.65 -2.25 -8.26
N PHE A 205 15.90 -2.49 -7.94
CA PHE A 205 16.47 -2.41 -6.59
C PHE A 205 17.59 -1.36 -6.62
N GLU A 206 17.45 -0.28 -5.87
CA GLU A 206 18.25 0.93 -6.04
C GLU A 206 18.26 1.38 -7.51
N THR A 207 19.41 1.48 -8.13
CA THR A 207 19.57 1.80 -9.56
C THR A 207 19.65 0.57 -10.47
N TYR A 208 19.62 -0.63 -9.89
CA TYR A 208 19.78 -1.88 -10.65
C TYR A 208 18.43 -2.39 -11.15
N LEU A 209 18.39 -2.67 -12.45
CA LEU A 209 17.28 -3.38 -13.07
C LEU A 209 17.39 -4.86 -12.73
N ILE A 210 16.43 -5.42 -12.00
CA ILE A 210 16.44 -6.83 -11.58
C ILE A 210 15.87 -7.73 -12.67
N GLY A 211 14.70 -7.37 -13.18
CA GLY A 211 13.95 -8.12 -14.16
C GLY A 211 12.54 -7.61 -14.33
N TYR A 212 11.68 -8.43 -14.92
CA TYR A 212 10.30 -8.01 -15.19
C TYR A 212 9.30 -9.16 -15.14
N TRP A 213 8.04 -8.80 -14.92
CA TRP A 213 6.88 -9.66 -15.11
C TRP A 213 6.21 -9.33 -16.45
N PRO A 214 6.01 -10.31 -17.35
CA PRO A 214 5.19 -10.13 -18.54
C PRO A 214 3.72 -9.90 -18.18
N SER A 215 3.06 -8.94 -18.83
CA SER A 215 1.67 -8.58 -18.49
C SER A 215 0.67 -9.73 -18.70
N PHE A 216 0.98 -10.71 -19.56
CA PHE A 216 0.08 -11.84 -19.83
C PHE A 216 -0.07 -12.79 -18.63
N ILE A 217 0.86 -12.83 -17.68
CA ILE A 217 0.73 -13.64 -16.46
C ILE A 217 -0.19 -12.97 -15.41
N VAL A 218 -0.40 -11.66 -15.53
CA VAL A 218 -1.24 -10.83 -14.66
C VAL A 218 -2.21 -9.98 -15.51
N PRO A 219 -3.15 -10.59 -16.21
CA PRO A 219 -3.92 -9.93 -17.27
C PRO A 219 -4.72 -8.71 -16.80
N LYS A 220 -5.14 -8.66 -15.54
CA LYS A 220 -5.81 -7.46 -14.98
C LYS A 220 -4.87 -6.27 -14.80
N LEU A 221 -3.57 -6.52 -14.67
CA LEU A 221 -2.53 -5.50 -14.64
C LEU A 221 -2.02 -5.12 -16.05
N ALA A 222 -2.56 -5.72 -17.11
CA ALA A 222 -2.09 -5.46 -18.48
C ALA A 222 -2.18 -3.98 -18.87
N ALA A 223 -3.23 -3.27 -18.47
CA ALA A 223 -3.35 -1.83 -18.69
C ALA A 223 -2.68 -1.02 -17.57
N SER A 224 -3.04 -1.27 -16.32
CA SER A 224 -2.64 -0.50 -15.14
C SER A 224 -2.98 -1.23 -13.85
N ALA A 225 -2.41 -0.79 -12.74
CA ALA A 225 -2.87 -1.12 -11.40
C ALA A 225 -4.02 -0.19 -10.96
N ARG A 226 -4.84 -0.66 -10.03
CA ARG A 226 -5.90 0.13 -9.37
C ARG A 226 -5.60 0.41 -7.91
N LYS A 227 -4.60 -0.29 -7.36
CA LYS A 227 -4.23 -0.18 -5.95
C LYS A 227 -2.73 -0.37 -5.80
N ILE A 228 -2.14 0.48 -4.99
CA ILE A 228 -0.77 0.33 -4.49
C ILE A 228 -0.86 0.19 -2.97
N ALA A 229 -0.11 -0.75 -2.41
CA ALA A 229 -0.01 -0.90 -0.97
C ALA A 229 1.46 -1.10 -0.55
N TRP A 230 1.79 -0.61 0.63
CA TRP A 230 3.10 -0.76 1.27
C TRP A 230 2.92 -1.25 2.69
N GLY A 231 3.76 -2.17 3.14
CA GLY A 231 3.67 -2.61 4.52
C GLY A 231 4.36 -3.90 4.85
N GLY A 232 4.02 -4.42 6.02
CA GLY A 232 4.47 -5.70 6.53
C GLY A 232 3.37 -6.75 6.54
N GLU A 233 3.78 -8.01 6.44
CA GLU A 233 2.90 -9.16 6.56
C GLU A 233 3.55 -10.25 7.40
N ILE A 234 2.74 -10.87 8.24
CA ILE A 234 3.09 -12.07 9.00
C ILE A 234 2.15 -13.19 8.58
N VAL A 235 2.72 -14.36 8.33
CA VAL A 235 1.95 -15.60 8.21
C VAL A 235 2.37 -16.54 9.33
N TYR A 236 1.41 -17.09 10.02
CA TYR A 236 1.65 -18.03 11.10
C TYR A 236 0.56 -19.12 11.20
N TYR A 237 0.88 -20.20 11.88
CA TYR A 237 -0.02 -21.32 12.07
C TYR A 237 -0.46 -21.42 13.54
N THR A 238 -1.77 -21.38 13.77
CA THR A 238 -2.31 -21.60 15.11
C THR A 238 -2.31 -23.08 15.48
N SER A 239 -1.85 -23.39 16.69
CA SER A 239 -1.86 -24.74 17.26
C SER A 239 -3.18 -25.10 17.98
N GLY A 240 -4.30 -24.51 17.59
CA GLY A 240 -5.64 -24.80 18.15
C GLY A 240 -5.97 -24.19 19.51
N ARG A 241 -5.02 -23.51 20.16
CA ARG A 241 -5.24 -22.86 21.48
C ARG A 241 -5.50 -21.35 21.39
N GLY A 242 -5.69 -20.79 20.21
CA GLY A 242 -6.03 -19.39 20.02
C GLY A 242 -4.92 -18.36 20.34
N THR A 243 -3.73 -18.79 20.75
CA THR A 243 -2.62 -17.88 21.07
C THR A 243 -1.93 -17.37 19.79
N HIS A 244 -1.65 -16.07 19.77
CA HIS A 244 -0.91 -15.45 18.68
C HIS A 244 0.56 -15.89 18.65
N THR A 245 1.21 -15.79 17.48
CA THR A 245 2.64 -16.08 17.33
C THR A 245 3.52 -15.03 17.99
N LEU A 246 4.75 -15.42 18.37
CA LEU A 246 5.85 -14.51 18.74
C LEU A 246 6.64 -14.00 17.53
N THR A 247 6.23 -14.36 16.31
CA THR A 247 6.89 -13.86 15.10
C THR A 247 6.73 -12.35 15.02
N GLN A 248 7.86 -11.65 14.88
CA GLN A 248 7.94 -10.20 14.88
C GLN A 248 7.70 -9.64 13.48
N MET A 249 7.15 -8.43 13.40
CA MET A 249 7.03 -7.65 12.16
C MET A 249 8.00 -6.46 12.21
N GLY A 250 8.71 -6.22 11.10
CA GLY A 250 9.66 -5.11 10.98
C GLY A 250 10.80 -5.23 11.98
N SER A 251 10.95 -4.25 12.87
CA SER A 251 11.95 -4.26 13.93
C SER A 251 11.56 -5.11 15.16
N GLY A 252 10.33 -5.63 15.22
CA GLY A 252 9.75 -6.21 16.42
C GLY A 252 9.24 -5.19 17.45
N HIS A 253 9.25 -3.92 17.10
CA HIS A 253 8.76 -2.82 17.95
C HIS A 253 7.61 -2.09 17.26
N PHE A 254 6.70 -1.55 18.07
CA PHE A 254 5.56 -0.76 17.60
C PHE A 254 5.99 0.56 16.96
N ALA A 255 5.14 1.09 16.06
CA ALA A 255 5.41 2.29 15.27
C ALA A 255 5.74 3.55 16.09
N GLU A 256 5.15 3.70 17.29
CA GLU A 256 5.36 4.85 18.20
C GLU A 256 6.81 4.96 18.69
N LYS A 257 7.60 3.91 18.55
CA LYS A 257 9.02 3.96 18.87
C LYS A 257 9.81 4.85 17.92
N GLY A 258 9.29 5.09 16.72
CA GLY A 258 9.83 6.02 15.73
C GLY A 258 11.19 5.60 15.15
N PHE A 259 11.89 6.58 14.57
CA PHE A 259 13.15 6.36 13.88
C PHE A 259 14.22 5.70 14.76
N ARG A 260 15.03 4.81 14.16
CA ARG A 260 16.05 3.94 14.78
C ARG A 260 15.51 2.83 15.68
N LYS A 261 14.20 2.74 15.89
CA LYS A 261 13.59 1.76 16.78
C LYS A 261 12.46 0.96 16.11
N ALA A 262 11.62 1.62 15.33
CA ALA A 262 10.59 0.98 14.52
C ALA A 262 11.05 0.83 13.06
N ALA A 263 10.51 -0.15 12.36
CA ALA A 263 10.69 -0.26 10.92
C ALA A 263 9.91 0.85 10.21
N TYR A 264 10.34 1.19 8.99
CA TYR A 264 9.71 2.25 8.22
C TYR A 264 9.70 1.97 6.73
N PHE A 265 8.73 2.61 6.06
CA PHE A 265 8.79 2.96 4.66
C PHE A 265 8.88 4.47 4.56
N ASN A 266 9.71 5.00 3.65
CA ASN A 266 9.76 6.42 3.35
C ASN A 266 9.83 6.68 1.85
N SER A 267 9.77 7.96 1.47
CA SER A 267 9.78 8.38 0.06
C SER A 267 8.74 7.63 -0.75
N LEU A 268 7.52 7.51 -0.19
CA LEU A 268 6.43 6.84 -0.86
C LEU A 268 6.05 7.63 -2.11
N GLU A 269 6.10 6.97 -3.26
CA GLU A 269 5.65 7.52 -4.53
C GLU A 269 4.82 6.45 -5.27
N TYR A 270 3.73 6.88 -5.90
CA TYR A 270 3.09 6.12 -6.95
C TYR A 270 3.50 6.68 -8.31
N ILE A 271 3.47 5.87 -9.34
CA ILE A 271 3.75 6.26 -10.71
C ILE A 271 2.41 6.36 -11.42
N ASP A 272 2.09 7.54 -11.95
CA ASP A 272 0.84 7.78 -12.66
C ASP A 272 0.83 7.17 -14.07
N THR A 273 -0.27 7.32 -14.80
CA THR A 273 -0.41 6.80 -16.16
C THR A 273 0.44 7.53 -17.21
N SER A 274 1.06 8.65 -16.84
CA SER A 274 2.04 9.37 -17.65
C SER A 274 3.48 9.01 -17.27
N ASN A 275 3.67 8.01 -16.38
CA ASN A 275 4.95 7.55 -15.83
C ASN A 275 5.71 8.60 -15.00
N TYR A 276 4.98 9.55 -14.39
CA TYR A 276 5.57 10.47 -13.42
C TYR A 276 5.41 9.95 -12.00
N PRO A 277 6.48 9.97 -11.17
CA PRO A 277 6.40 9.66 -9.75
C PRO A 277 5.74 10.80 -8.99
N ILE A 278 4.75 10.48 -8.16
CA ILE A 278 3.98 11.44 -7.37
C ILE A 278 3.98 11.00 -5.91
N THR A 279 4.36 11.89 -5.01
CA THR A 279 4.28 11.65 -3.55
C THR A 279 2.82 11.79 -3.09
N PRO A 280 2.20 10.74 -2.54
CA PRO A 280 0.84 10.85 -2.00
C PRO A 280 0.82 11.72 -0.74
N SER A 281 -0.26 12.48 -0.54
CA SER A 281 -0.53 13.12 0.75
C SER A 281 -0.92 12.05 1.79
N PRO A 282 -0.49 12.17 3.07
CA PRO A 282 -0.91 11.25 4.14
C PRO A 282 -2.43 11.08 4.26
N GLN A 283 -3.20 12.13 3.97
CA GLN A 283 -4.66 12.12 4.02
C GLN A 283 -5.29 11.26 2.91
N ASN A 284 -4.54 10.96 1.84
CA ASN A 284 -4.97 10.12 0.73
C ASN A 284 -4.64 8.64 0.93
N LEU A 285 -4.12 8.30 2.10
CA LEU A 285 -3.69 6.95 2.43
C LEU A 285 -4.63 6.33 3.46
N GLU A 286 -5.07 5.12 3.20
CA GLU A 286 -5.83 4.31 4.14
C GLU A 286 -4.90 3.38 4.91
N ALA A 287 -4.92 3.50 6.23
CA ALA A 287 -4.18 2.61 7.12
C ALA A 287 -5.01 1.38 7.47
N THR A 288 -4.52 0.20 7.12
CA THR A 288 -5.17 -1.07 7.47
C THR A 288 -4.28 -1.87 8.40
N VAL A 289 -4.81 -2.25 9.55
CA VAL A 289 -4.14 -3.05 10.57
C VAL A 289 -5.08 -4.16 11.04
N THR A 290 -4.72 -5.41 10.83
CA THR A 290 -5.58 -6.55 11.14
C THR A 290 -5.59 -6.90 12.64
N ARG A 291 -4.47 -6.65 13.34
CA ARG A 291 -4.28 -6.94 14.77
C ARG A 291 -3.47 -5.82 15.43
N PRO A 292 -4.11 -4.69 15.77
CA PRO A 292 -3.40 -3.50 16.28
C PRO A 292 -2.70 -3.74 17.63
N GLU A 293 -3.17 -4.70 18.43
CA GLU A 293 -2.55 -5.06 19.70
C GLU A 293 -1.21 -5.82 19.53
N CYS A 294 -1.00 -6.42 18.35
CA CYS A 294 0.19 -7.21 18.03
C CYS A 294 1.17 -6.44 17.14
N TYR A 295 0.63 -5.66 16.21
CA TYR A 295 1.36 -4.88 15.21
C TYR A 295 0.56 -3.63 14.87
N ASN A 296 1.25 -2.53 14.62
CA ASN A 296 0.58 -1.29 14.23
C ASN A 296 1.40 -0.50 13.21
N LEU A 297 0.83 0.62 12.76
CA LEU A 297 1.51 1.58 11.91
C LEU A 297 1.15 3.02 12.30
N GLN A 298 2.04 3.96 11.96
CA GLN A 298 1.85 5.39 12.15
C GLN A 298 2.35 6.15 10.94
N VAL A 299 1.45 6.86 10.27
CA VAL A 299 1.74 7.64 9.06
C VAL A 299 2.23 9.02 9.43
N GLY A 300 3.15 9.57 8.62
CA GLY A 300 3.64 10.92 8.73
C GLY A 300 4.14 11.48 7.40
N SER A 301 4.50 12.75 7.42
CA SER A 301 5.19 13.39 6.30
C SER A 301 6.25 14.36 6.80
N SER A 302 7.32 14.53 6.03
CA SER A 302 8.37 15.50 6.32
C SER A 302 9.05 15.95 5.03
N GLN A 303 9.70 17.10 5.08
CA GLN A 303 10.45 17.61 3.93
C GLN A 303 11.57 16.64 3.50
N ARG A 304 12.21 15.95 4.45
CA ARG A 304 13.33 15.04 4.19
C ARG A 304 12.89 13.68 3.64
N TRP A 305 11.78 13.14 4.13
CA TRP A 305 11.35 11.76 3.85
C TRP A 305 10.13 11.68 2.93
N GLY A 306 9.57 12.82 2.53
CA GLY A 306 8.27 12.82 1.86
C GLY A 306 7.19 12.23 2.75
N THR A 307 6.27 11.50 2.19
CA THR A 307 5.31 10.69 2.93
C THR A 307 5.97 9.38 3.36
N TYR A 308 5.76 9.03 4.62
CA TYR A 308 6.36 7.85 5.26
C TYR A 308 5.41 7.24 6.29
N PHE A 309 5.71 6.04 6.73
CA PHE A 309 5.12 5.46 7.92
C PHE A 309 6.12 4.60 8.68
N PHE A 310 5.95 4.57 9.99
CA PHE A 310 6.56 3.58 10.85
C PHE A 310 5.58 2.41 11.04
N TYR A 311 6.11 1.20 11.20
CA TYR A 311 5.28 0.01 11.40
C TYR A 311 6.05 -1.08 12.13
N GLY A 312 5.32 -2.06 12.66
CA GLY A 312 5.89 -3.26 13.26
C GLY A 312 5.19 -3.68 14.53
N GLY A 313 5.82 -4.61 15.22
CA GLY A 313 5.36 -5.08 16.52
C GLY A 313 5.96 -6.43 16.90
N PRO A 314 5.87 -6.78 18.20
CA PRO A 314 6.50 -7.97 18.76
C PRO A 314 5.77 -9.30 18.49
N GLY A 315 4.57 -9.23 17.89
CA GLY A 315 3.66 -10.36 17.92
C GLY A 315 2.99 -10.51 19.28
N ARG A 316 2.88 -11.74 19.75
CA ARG A 316 2.27 -12.02 21.06
C ARG A 316 2.91 -11.21 22.18
N ASN A 317 2.09 -10.54 22.97
CA ASN A 317 2.47 -9.70 24.10
C ASN A 317 1.30 -9.67 25.11
N PRO A 318 1.39 -9.00 26.27
CA PRO A 318 0.30 -8.96 27.26
C PRO A 318 -1.05 -8.46 26.75
N HIS A 319 -1.06 -7.61 25.70
CA HIS A 319 -2.28 -7.08 25.07
C HIS A 319 -2.71 -7.88 23.84
N CYS A 320 -1.86 -8.76 23.33
CA CYS A 320 -2.08 -9.65 22.18
C CYS A 320 -1.71 -11.08 22.60
N PRO A 321 -2.59 -11.82 23.32
CA PRO A 321 -2.33 -13.15 23.86
C PRO A 321 -2.25 -14.24 22.79
#